data_71692502103a0c27d5d33119f606c8da
#
_entry.id   71692502103a0c27d5d33119f606c8da
#
_cell.length_a   1.000
_cell.length_b   1.000
_cell.length_c   1.000
_cell.angle_alpha   90.00
_cell.angle_beta   90.00
_cell.angle_gamma   90.00
#
_symmetry.space_group_name_H-M   'P 1'
#
loop_
_entity.id
_entity.type
_entity.pdbx_description
1 polymer ?
#
loop_
_entity_poly.entity_id
_entity_poly.type
_entity_poly.pdbx_seq_one_letter_code
_entity_poly.pdbx_strand_id
1 'polypeptide(L)'
;MPLIYECICNQTTTEWEWIIVDDSKEPSAFIQSLNHPQINYQFLHSRMTIGDKRNLCSDLANGEYIAHFDDDEYYAPHYVESMVKLLELQNGDVLKLSGFFIYSKIYKKFAYWNLLEKTGIHYIWSPEPMVVGTIENTNTDLLDVHLGYGFSYVYKRKVSQTIRFESTSFNEDAPFIKAAMALGFKTQLLGDDVGLCVHVLHHHNSSKCFPQYVLPTPIVKRLFNPLPNNIFN
;
A
#
# COMPACT_ATOMS: atom_id res chain seq x y z
N MET A 1 9.20 6.27 -8.99
CA MET A 1 9.34 7.65 -8.44
C MET A 1 8.46 8.70 -9.12
N PRO A 2 8.45 8.99 -10.46
CA PRO A 2 7.58 10.04 -11.02
C PRO A 2 6.08 9.81 -10.75
N LEU A 3 5.60 8.56 -10.85
CA LEU A 3 4.19 8.23 -10.59
C LEU A 3 3.78 8.57 -9.16
N ILE A 4 4.56 8.14 -8.17
CA ILE A 4 4.23 8.36 -6.77
C ILE A 4 4.30 9.86 -6.40
N TYR A 5 5.25 10.60 -6.96
CA TYR A 5 5.31 12.06 -6.79
C TYR A 5 4.04 12.73 -7.32
N GLU A 6 3.57 12.32 -8.51
CA GLU A 6 2.31 12.81 -9.08
C GLU A 6 1.11 12.45 -8.18
N CYS A 7 1.04 11.21 -7.66
CA CYS A 7 -0.02 10.80 -6.73
C CYS A 7 -0.04 11.65 -5.45
N ILE A 8 1.12 11.97 -4.88
CA ILE A 8 1.22 12.76 -3.65
C ILE A 8 0.86 14.23 -3.89
N CYS A 9 1.39 14.84 -4.96
CA CYS A 9 1.08 16.23 -5.31
C CYS A 9 -0.38 16.45 -5.68
N ASN A 10 -1.07 15.42 -6.16
CA ASN A 10 -2.50 15.48 -6.53
C ASN A 10 -3.43 15.13 -5.37
N GLN A 11 -2.94 14.84 -4.16
CA GLN A 11 -3.83 14.60 -3.02
C GLN A 11 -4.71 15.81 -2.73
N THR A 12 -5.99 15.59 -2.44
CA THR A 12 -6.95 16.66 -2.12
C THR A 12 -6.64 17.34 -0.79
N THR A 13 -6.00 16.65 0.15
CA THR A 13 -5.45 17.29 1.35
C THR A 13 -4.22 18.10 1.01
N THR A 14 -4.11 19.31 1.56
CA THR A 14 -2.96 20.22 1.35
C THR A 14 -1.94 20.17 2.49
N GLU A 15 -2.35 19.65 3.64
CA GLU A 15 -1.50 19.51 4.82
C GLU A 15 -0.86 18.11 4.84
N TRP A 16 0.27 17.97 4.17
CA TRP A 16 1.04 16.73 4.12
C TRP A 16 2.55 17.00 4.14
N GLU A 17 3.29 16.04 4.58
CA GLU A 17 4.74 15.93 4.40
C GLU A 17 5.05 14.57 3.77
N TRP A 18 6.00 14.52 2.87
CA TRP A 18 6.45 13.28 2.26
C TRP A 18 7.86 12.93 2.74
N ILE A 19 7.95 11.85 3.50
CA ILE A 19 9.21 11.35 4.04
C ILE A 19 9.67 10.19 3.18
N ILE A 20 10.88 10.30 2.65
CA ILE A 20 11.48 9.32 1.77
C ILE A 20 12.79 8.85 2.38
N VAL A 21 12.92 7.56 2.61
CA VAL A 21 14.16 6.90 3.03
C VAL A 21 14.66 6.04 1.88
N ASP A 22 15.77 6.45 1.28
CA ASP A 22 16.37 5.85 0.09
C ASP A 22 17.70 5.18 0.45
N ASP A 23 17.77 3.87 0.31
CA ASP A 23 18.96 3.05 0.54
C ASP A 23 19.48 2.41 -0.76
N SER A 24 19.16 3.00 -1.91
CA SER A 24 19.68 2.58 -3.21
C SER A 24 21.19 2.82 -3.33
N LYS A 25 21.82 2.33 -4.39
CA LYS A 25 23.27 2.49 -4.59
C LYS A 25 23.69 3.96 -4.72
N GLU A 26 22.85 4.75 -5.39
CA GLU A 26 23.07 6.17 -5.64
C GLU A 26 21.79 6.91 -5.26
N PRO A 27 21.90 8.15 -4.73
CA PRO A 27 20.73 8.93 -4.38
C PRO A 27 19.90 9.25 -5.63
N SER A 28 18.60 9.31 -5.48
CA SER A 28 17.66 9.60 -6.56
C SER A 28 17.86 11.03 -7.07
N ALA A 29 18.47 11.19 -8.26
CA ALA A 29 18.60 12.51 -8.90
C ALA A 29 17.23 13.18 -9.14
N PHE A 30 16.19 12.39 -9.41
CA PHE A 30 14.84 12.91 -9.55
C PHE A 30 14.37 13.56 -8.24
N ILE A 31 14.45 12.88 -7.10
CA ILE A 31 14.01 13.43 -5.82
C ILE A 31 14.86 14.64 -5.41
N GLN A 32 16.18 14.58 -5.61
CA GLN A 32 17.08 15.71 -5.32
C GLN A 32 16.75 16.95 -6.18
N SER A 33 16.22 16.77 -7.38
CA SER A 33 15.79 17.87 -8.24
C SER A 33 14.48 18.54 -7.79
N LEU A 34 13.71 17.88 -6.91
CA LEU A 34 12.47 18.40 -6.36
C LEU A 34 12.78 19.38 -5.22
N ASN A 35 12.74 20.68 -5.51
CA ASN A 35 12.85 21.69 -4.47
C ASN A 35 11.48 21.96 -3.84
N HIS A 36 10.96 20.99 -3.08
CA HIS A 36 9.62 21.07 -2.48
C HIS A 36 9.72 21.08 -0.95
N PRO A 37 9.17 22.09 -0.26
CA PRO A 37 9.35 22.28 1.19
C PRO A 37 8.70 21.16 2.05
N GLN A 38 7.73 20.44 1.51
CA GLN A 38 7.03 19.35 2.21
C GLN A 38 7.70 17.98 1.98
N ILE A 39 8.84 17.92 1.26
CA ILE A 39 9.57 16.67 1.02
C ILE A 39 10.78 16.58 1.94
N ASN A 40 10.84 15.54 2.74
CA ASN A 40 12.00 15.17 3.57
C ASN A 40 12.66 13.92 2.98
N TYR A 41 13.77 14.11 2.28
CA TYR A 41 14.52 13.04 1.63
C TYR A 41 15.78 12.69 2.42
N GLN A 42 15.86 11.44 2.84
CA GLN A 42 17.00 10.86 3.56
C GLN A 42 17.65 9.77 2.72
N PHE A 43 18.86 10.05 2.22
CA PHE A 43 19.67 9.03 1.56
C PHE A 43 20.56 8.30 2.58
N LEU A 44 20.58 6.99 2.51
CA LEU A 44 21.34 6.13 3.41
C LEU A 44 22.47 5.42 2.64
N HIS A 45 23.67 5.45 3.19
CA HIS A 45 24.83 4.79 2.59
C HIS A 45 24.86 3.26 2.84
N SER A 46 23.95 2.73 3.63
CA SER A 46 23.84 1.30 3.95
C SER A 46 22.42 0.81 3.75
N ARG A 47 22.28 -0.44 3.32
CA ARG A 47 20.98 -1.08 3.19
C ARG A 47 20.30 -1.26 4.54
N MET A 48 19.00 -1.02 4.55
CA MET A 48 18.13 -1.30 5.69
C MET A 48 17.01 -2.26 5.27
N THR A 49 16.40 -2.93 6.24
CA THR A 49 15.19 -3.71 5.99
C THR A 49 14.01 -2.77 5.69
N ILE A 50 12.95 -3.30 5.07
CA ILE A 50 11.73 -2.52 4.83
C ILE A 50 11.13 -2.06 6.16
N GLY A 51 11.06 -2.95 7.16
CA GLY A 51 10.55 -2.59 8.48
C GLY A 51 11.34 -1.48 9.16
N ASP A 52 12.68 -1.52 9.10
CA ASP A 52 13.53 -0.45 9.66
C ASP A 52 13.31 0.89 8.93
N LYS A 53 13.16 0.87 7.59
CA LYS A 53 12.84 2.09 6.83
C LYS A 53 11.46 2.65 7.20
N ARG A 54 10.43 1.82 7.36
CA ARG A 54 9.10 2.24 7.83
C ARG A 54 9.18 2.86 9.23
N ASN A 55 9.97 2.28 10.11
CA ASN A 55 10.24 2.82 11.44
C ASN A 55 10.92 4.20 11.37
N LEU A 56 11.95 4.34 10.56
CA LEU A 56 12.68 5.60 10.40
C LEU A 56 11.78 6.68 9.79
N CYS A 57 10.97 6.35 8.76
CA CYS A 57 9.98 7.27 8.22
C CYS A 57 8.99 7.75 9.31
N SER A 58 8.50 6.83 10.15
CA SER A 58 7.59 7.17 11.25
C SER A 58 8.24 8.05 12.33
N ASP A 59 9.53 7.86 12.60
CA ASP A 59 10.29 8.68 13.58
C ASP A 59 10.50 10.11 13.08
N LEU A 60 10.68 10.27 11.76
CA LEU A 60 10.86 11.58 11.12
C LEU A 60 9.53 12.33 10.90
N ALA A 61 8.40 11.61 10.97
CA ALA A 61 7.09 12.17 10.72
C ALA A 61 6.61 13.10 11.84
N ASN A 62 6.03 14.26 11.46
CA ASN A 62 5.42 15.21 12.35
C ASN A 62 3.88 15.18 12.30
N GLY A 63 3.31 14.67 11.21
CA GLY A 63 1.87 14.57 11.00
C GLY A 63 1.15 13.76 12.07
N GLU A 64 -0.14 14.02 12.26
CA GLU A 64 -1.00 13.28 13.19
C GLU A 64 -1.30 11.88 12.67
N TYR A 65 -1.38 11.72 11.35
CA TYR A 65 -1.62 10.47 10.65
C TYR A 65 -0.40 10.08 9.83
N ILE A 66 -0.13 8.79 9.75
CA ILE A 66 0.85 8.19 8.86
C ILE A 66 0.09 7.45 7.76
N ALA A 67 0.37 7.77 6.51
CA ALA A 67 -0.11 7.06 5.34
C ALA A 67 1.07 6.42 4.59
N HIS A 68 1.01 5.12 4.35
CA HIS A 68 2.03 4.45 3.54
C HIS A 68 1.77 4.73 2.06
N PHE A 69 2.85 4.96 1.34
CA PHE A 69 2.88 5.11 -0.11
C PHE A 69 4.05 4.30 -0.64
N ASP A 70 3.77 3.15 -1.23
CA ASP A 70 4.79 2.36 -1.91
C ASP A 70 5.05 2.97 -3.30
N ASP A 71 6.29 3.00 -3.76
CA ASP A 71 6.73 3.84 -4.89
C ASP A 71 6.39 3.26 -6.27
N ASP A 72 5.84 2.07 -6.31
CA ASP A 72 5.37 1.33 -7.48
C ASP A 72 3.84 1.24 -7.60
N GLU A 73 3.09 1.83 -6.66
CA GLU A 73 1.63 1.82 -6.61
C GLU A 73 1.00 3.09 -7.18
N TYR A 74 -0.32 3.03 -7.45
CA TYR A 74 -1.12 4.20 -7.76
C TYR A 74 -2.11 4.52 -6.66
N TYR A 75 -2.18 5.79 -6.25
CA TYR A 75 -3.12 6.32 -5.26
C TYR A 75 -3.94 7.45 -5.87
N ALA A 76 -5.26 7.35 -5.74
CA ALA A 76 -6.19 8.35 -6.24
C ALA A 76 -6.04 9.69 -5.48
N PRO A 77 -6.43 10.83 -6.09
CA PRO A 77 -6.28 12.14 -5.44
C PRO A 77 -6.98 12.27 -4.07
N HIS A 78 -8.07 11.56 -3.88
CA HIS A 78 -8.85 11.58 -2.62
C HIS A 78 -8.46 10.46 -1.64
N TYR A 79 -7.35 9.73 -1.87
CA TYR A 79 -6.95 8.57 -1.07
C TYR A 79 -6.74 8.95 0.40
N VAL A 80 -5.83 9.88 0.71
CA VAL A 80 -5.50 10.24 2.10
C VAL A 80 -6.71 10.82 2.82
N GLU A 81 -7.42 11.77 2.20
CA GLU A 81 -8.60 12.39 2.79
C GLU A 81 -9.68 11.35 3.11
N SER A 82 -9.98 10.45 2.19
CA SER A 82 -10.97 9.39 2.37
C SER A 82 -10.59 8.42 3.48
N MET A 83 -9.33 7.96 3.49
CA MET A 83 -8.85 7.00 4.49
C MET A 83 -8.85 7.62 5.89
N VAL A 84 -8.37 8.86 6.04
CA VAL A 84 -8.39 9.56 7.34
C VAL A 84 -9.82 9.82 7.82
N LYS A 85 -10.70 10.29 6.93
CA LYS A 85 -12.11 10.51 7.27
C LYS A 85 -12.81 9.24 7.74
N LEU A 86 -12.58 8.12 7.08
CA LEU A 86 -13.15 6.83 7.47
C LEU A 86 -12.57 6.34 8.80
N LEU A 87 -11.27 6.50 9.02
CA LEU A 87 -10.60 6.20 10.29
C LEU A 87 -11.27 6.96 11.45
N GLU A 88 -11.51 8.26 11.28
CA GLU A 88 -12.12 9.13 12.29
C GLU A 88 -13.60 8.79 12.52
N LEU A 89 -14.39 8.62 11.45
CA LEU A 89 -15.81 8.31 11.57
C LEU A 89 -16.07 7.02 12.37
N GLN A 90 -15.16 6.06 12.28
CA GLN A 90 -15.26 4.79 13.00
C GLN A 90 -14.51 4.81 14.34
N ASN A 91 -13.94 5.96 14.72
CA ASN A 91 -13.10 6.10 15.91
C ASN A 91 -12.00 5.03 15.95
N GLY A 92 -11.32 4.83 14.80
CA GLY A 92 -10.24 3.86 14.61
C GLY A 92 -8.86 4.42 14.93
N ASP A 93 -7.89 3.53 15.05
CA ASP A 93 -6.48 3.89 15.21
C ASP A 93 -5.64 3.45 14.00
N VAL A 94 -6.06 2.37 13.33
CA VAL A 94 -5.44 1.82 12.12
C VAL A 94 -6.53 1.49 11.11
N LEU A 95 -6.34 1.88 9.86
CA LEU A 95 -7.17 1.51 8.72
C LEU A 95 -6.30 0.96 7.59
N LYS A 96 -6.74 -0.09 6.95
CA LYS A 96 -6.09 -0.65 5.75
C LYS A 96 -7.12 -1.15 4.74
N LEU A 97 -6.71 -1.24 3.49
CA LEU A 97 -7.54 -1.88 2.47
C LEU A 97 -7.47 -3.42 2.61
N SER A 98 -8.62 -4.04 2.80
CA SER A 98 -8.80 -5.50 2.77
C SER A 98 -9.38 -6.00 1.45
N GLY A 99 -9.75 -5.10 0.55
CA GLY A 99 -10.11 -5.33 -0.83
C GLY A 99 -9.58 -4.19 -1.65
N PHE A 100 -8.92 -4.48 -2.79
CA PHE A 100 -8.29 -3.45 -3.61
C PHE A 100 -8.19 -3.86 -5.07
N PHE A 101 -8.00 -2.86 -5.91
CA PHE A 101 -7.77 -3.04 -7.33
C PHE A 101 -6.32 -3.42 -7.60
N ILE A 102 -6.11 -4.29 -8.59
CA ILE A 102 -4.80 -4.71 -9.05
C ILE A 102 -4.70 -4.41 -10.54
N TYR A 103 -3.57 -3.87 -10.99
CA TYR A 103 -3.20 -3.86 -12.39
C TYR A 103 -1.93 -4.69 -12.60
N SER A 104 -2.02 -5.76 -13.38
CA SER A 104 -0.84 -6.53 -13.74
C SER A 104 -0.22 -5.98 -15.02
N LYS A 105 1.01 -5.47 -14.92
CA LYS A 105 1.85 -5.12 -16.08
C LYS A 105 2.23 -6.34 -16.92
N ILE A 106 2.22 -7.52 -16.29
CA ILE A 106 2.57 -8.81 -16.92
C ILE A 106 1.42 -9.25 -17.83
N TYR A 107 0.21 -9.31 -17.28
CA TYR A 107 -0.97 -9.80 -18.02
C TYR A 107 -1.75 -8.69 -18.73
N LYS A 108 -1.41 -7.41 -18.51
CA LYS A 108 -2.14 -6.23 -19.02
C LYS A 108 -3.63 -6.28 -18.69
N LYS A 109 -3.96 -6.65 -17.45
CA LYS A 109 -5.33 -6.83 -16.96
C LYS A 109 -5.52 -6.17 -15.61
N PHE A 110 -6.73 -5.67 -15.39
CA PHE A 110 -7.19 -5.29 -14.06
C PHE A 110 -7.87 -6.44 -13.36
N ALA A 111 -7.76 -6.47 -12.04
CA ALA A 111 -8.46 -7.39 -11.16
C ALA A 111 -8.89 -6.70 -9.88
N TYR A 112 -9.73 -7.36 -9.11
CA TYR A 112 -10.06 -7.00 -7.74
C TYR A 112 -9.82 -8.20 -6.84
N TRP A 113 -9.21 -7.96 -5.70
CA TRP A 113 -8.95 -8.96 -4.68
C TRP A 113 -9.55 -8.55 -3.36
N ASN A 114 -10.51 -9.35 -2.87
CA ASN A 114 -11.06 -9.23 -1.53
C ASN A 114 -10.31 -10.20 -0.60
N LEU A 115 -9.46 -9.68 0.27
CA LEU A 115 -8.65 -10.45 1.22
C LEU A 115 -9.49 -11.11 2.32
N LEU A 116 -10.72 -10.67 2.55
CA LEU A 116 -11.62 -11.26 3.54
C LEU A 116 -12.30 -12.52 3.00
N GLU A 117 -12.46 -12.64 1.69
CA GLU A 117 -12.93 -13.84 1.01
C GLU A 117 -11.75 -14.76 0.70
N LYS A 118 -11.35 -15.56 1.70
CA LYS A 118 -10.10 -16.34 1.66
C LYS A 118 -10.23 -17.64 0.87
N THR A 119 -11.44 -18.13 0.63
CA THR A 119 -11.69 -19.43 0.00
C THR A 119 -12.39 -19.31 -1.34
N GLY A 120 -12.30 -20.35 -2.16
CA GLY A 120 -12.93 -20.41 -3.46
C GLY A 120 -11.94 -20.38 -4.63
N ILE A 121 -12.44 -20.02 -5.79
CA ILE A 121 -11.63 -19.96 -7.02
C ILE A 121 -10.89 -18.63 -7.08
N HIS A 122 -9.58 -18.70 -7.23
CA HIS A 122 -8.71 -17.54 -7.36
C HIS A 122 -7.81 -17.65 -8.60
N TYR A 123 -7.50 -16.50 -9.19
CA TYR A 123 -6.43 -16.39 -10.18
C TYR A 123 -5.11 -16.19 -9.44
N ILE A 124 -4.14 -17.07 -9.65
CA ILE A 124 -2.81 -16.92 -9.05
C ILE A 124 -1.98 -16.03 -9.97
N TRP A 125 -1.84 -14.77 -9.59
CA TRP A 125 -1.07 -13.77 -10.33
C TRP A 125 0.33 -13.61 -9.73
N SER A 126 1.32 -13.97 -10.52
CA SER A 126 2.74 -13.87 -10.18
C SER A 126 3.52 -13.57 -11.47
N PRO A 127 4.86 -13.40 -11.42
CA PRO A 127 5.69 -13.37 -12.62
C PRO A 127 5.64 -14.65 -13.47
N GLU A 128 5.20 -15.77 -12.88
CA GLU A 128 4.95 -17.02 -13.56
C GLU A 128 3.64 -16.97 -14.40
N PRO A 129 3.42 -17.92 -15.33
CA PRO A 129 2.15 -18.01 -16.04
C PRO A 129 0.96 -18.04 -15.07
N MET A 130 -0.09 -17.29 -15.41
CA MET A 130 -1.31 -17.25 -14.61
C MET A 130 -1.93 -18.65 -14.48
N VAL A 131 -2.28 -19.02 -13.27
CA VAL A 131 -2.94 -20.29 -12.95
C VAL A 131 -4.27 -19.97 -12.24
N VAL A 132 -5.26 -20.81 -12.46
CA VAL A 132 -6.50 -20.81 -11.67
C VAL A 132 -6.37 -21.91 -10.61
N GLY A 133 -6.58 -21.54 -9.36
CA GLY A 133 -6.51 -22.45 -8.23
C GLY A 133 -7.72 -22.33 -7.32
N THR A 134 -7.98 -23.37 -6.53
CA THR A 134 -8.97 -23.33 -5.46
C THR A 134 -8.24 -23.19 -4.13
N ILE A 135 -8.64 -22.20 -3.34
CA ILE A 135 -8.13 -21.99 -1.99
C ILE A 135 -9.15 -22.57 -1.01
N GLU A 136 -8.68 -23.47 -0.17
CA GLU A 136 -9.50 -24.13 0.85
C GLU A 136 -9.25 -23.55 2.23
N ASN A 137 -10.19 -23.74 3.17
CA ASN A 137 -10.07 -23.27 4.56
C ASN A 137 -8.87 -23.84 5.32
N THR A 138 -8.29 -24.92 4.84
CA THR A 138 -7.12 -25.59 5.44
C THR A 138 -5.79 -24.93 5.09
N ASN A 139 -5.77 -23.96 4.17
CA ASN A 139 -4.56 -23.29 3.78
C ASN A 139 -4.14 -22.27 4.85
N THR A 140 -3.24 -22.69 5.75
CA THR A 140 -2.73 -21.87 6.86
C THR A 140 -1.91 -20.66 6.41
N ASP A 141 -1.27 -20.73 5.24
CA ASP A 141 -0.41 -19.67 4.72
C ASP A 141 -1.20 -18.38 4.36
N LEU A 142 -2.51 -18.51 4.16
CA LEU A 142 -3.39 -17.40 3.83
C LEU A 142 -4.23 -16.88 5.02
N LEU A 143 -4.09 -17.45 6.23
CA LEU A 143 -4.91 -17.05 7.38
C LEU A 143 -4.78 -15.57 7.70
N ASP A 144 -3.59 -15.02 7.62
CA ASP A 144 -3.28 -13.63 7.98
C ASP A 144 -3.07 -12.70 6.79
N VAL A 145 -3.28 -13.18 5.57
CA VAL A 145 -3.08 -12.40 4.34
C VAL A 145 -3.86 -11.08 4.34
N HIS A 146 -5.04 -11.06 5.01
CA HIS A 146 -5.85 -9.86 5.16
C HIS A 146 -5.23 -8.78 6.04
N LEU A 147 -4.22 -9.10 6.83
CA LEU A 147 -3.46 -8.16 7.66
C LEU A 147 -2.20 -7.63 6.95
N GLY A 148 -1.72 -8.31 5.91
CA GLY A 148 -0.60 -7.88 5.10
C GLY A 148 -0.95 -6.81 4.05
N TYR A 149 -0.07 -6.61 3.07
CA TYR A 149 -0.20 -5.59 2.03
C TYR A 149 -0.18 -4.17 2.61
N GLY A 150 0.92 -3.88 3.29
CA GLY A 150 1.14 -2.64 4.04
C GLY A 150 1.15 -1.36 3.21
N PHE A 151 1.13 -1.43 1.87
CA PHE A 151 1.04 -0.28 0.98
C PHE A 151 -0.17 0.62 1.25
N SER A 152 -1.23 0.08 1.86
CA SER A 152 -2.49 0.79 2.10
C SER A 152 -2.72 1.15 3.58
N TYR A 153 -1.70 1.10 4.42
CA TYR A 153 -1.84 1.45 5.83
C TYR A 153 -2.01 2.95 6.03
N VAL A 154 -3.05 3.34 6.77
CA VAL A 154 -3.23 4.67 7.32
C VAL A 154 -3.52 4.54 8.81
N TYR A 155 -2.74 5.20 9.66
CA TYR A 155 -2.89 5.08 11.11
C TYR A 155 -2.50 6.37 11.84
N LYS A 156 -3.02 6.53 13.06
CA LYS A 156 -2.61 7.62 13.96
C LYS A 156 -1.16 7.42 14.38
N ARG A 157 -0.34 8.47 14.32
CA ARG A 157 1.09 8.42 14.64
C ARG A 157 1.40 7.78 15.99
N LYS A 158 0.51 7.91 17.01
CA LYS A 158 0.66 7.24 18.30
C LYS A 158 0.84 5.72 18.20
N VAL A 159 0.32 5.09 17.14
CA VAL A 159 0.47 3.63 16.92
C VAL A 159 1.94 3.30 16.66
N SER A 160 2.60 3.97 15.71
CA SER A 160 4.02 3.73 15.41
C SER A 160 4.97 4.21 16.52
N GLN A 161 4.53 5.13 17.38
CA GLN A 161 5.27 5.50 18.60
C GLN A 161 5.22 4.40 19.67
N THR A 162 4.24 3.52 19.62
CA THR A 162 4.04 2.43 20.59
C THR A 162 4.54 1.10 20.06
N ILE A 163 4.41 0.86 18.75
CA ILE A 163 4.73 -0.40 18.09
C ILE A 163 5.72 -0.14 16.96
N ARG A 164 6.68 -1.05 16.79
CA ARG A 164 7.66 -0.97 15.71
C ARG A 164 7.43 -2.10 14.72
N PHE A 165 7.70 -1.82 13.44
CA PHE A 165 7.85 -2.86 12.44
C PHE A 165 9.06 -3.72 12.78
N GLU A 166 8.96 -5.02 12.55
CA GLU A 166 10.09 -5.95 12.71
C GLU A 166 11.18 -5.64 11.68
N SER A 167 12.45 -5.85 12.06
CA SER A 167 13.61 -5.63 11.19
C SER A 167 13.70 -6.75 10.14
N THR A 168 12.77 -6.75 9.19
CA THR A 168 12.69 -7.69 8.07
C THR A 168 12.27 -6.98 6.79
N SER A 169 12.61 -7.56 5.63
CA SER A 169 12.21 -7.05 4.31
C SER A 169 11.08 -7.85 3.66
N PHE A 170 10.48 -8.77 4.38
CA PHE A 170 9.33 -9.53 3.92
C PHE A 170 8.43 -9.86 5.10
N ASN A 171 7.12 -9.65 4.90
CA ASN A 171 6.07 -9.92 5.91
C ASN A 171 6.25 -9.09 7.21
N GLU A 172 6.77 -7.87 7.13
CA GLU A 172 6.90 -6.94 8.26
C GLU A 172 5.56 -6.31 8.68
N ASP A 173 4.61 -6.30 7.77
CA ASP A 173 3.31 -5.60 7.88
C ASP A 173 2.30 -6.36 8.77
N ALA A 174 2.05 -7.66 8.52
CA ALA A 174 1.07 -8.42 9.32
C ALA A 174 1.40 -8.48 10.82
N PRO A 175 2.65 -8.69 11.26
CA PRO A 175 3.04 -8.59 12.68
C PRO A 175 2.75 -7.23 13.31
N PHE A 176 2.98 -6.12 12.57
CA PHE A 176 2.67 -4.77 13.05
C PHE A 176 1.17 -4.62 13.39
N ILE A 177 0.29 -5.05 12.48
CA ILE A 177 -1.16 -5.01 12.72
C ILE A 177 -1.58 -5.92 13.87
N LYS A 178 -1.03 -7.13 13.96
CA LYS A 178 -1.30 -8.05 15.08
C LYS A 178 -0.90 -7.46 16.42
N ALA A 179 0.25 -6.82 16.48
CA ALA A 179 0.72 -6.13 17.69
C ALA A 179 -0.21 -4.96 18.05
N ALA A 180 -0.68 -4.18 17.04
CA ALA A 180 -1.64 -3.11 17.27
C ALA A 180 -2.94 -3.65 17.88
N MET A 181 -3.50 -4.71 17.31
CA MET A 181 -4.72 -5.34 17.82
C MET A 181 -4.53 -5.91 19.24
N ALA A 182 -3.39 -6.55 19.51
CA ALA A 182 -3.06 -7.11 20.83
C ALA A 182 -2.94 -6.04 21.93
N LEU A 183 -2.51 -4.83 21.57
CA LEU A 183 -2.43 -3.67 22.48
C LEU A 183 -3.74 -2.87 22.55
N GLY A 184 -4.81 -3.34 21.91
CA GLY A 184 -6.14 -2.73 21.97
C GLY A 184 -6.36 -1.54 21.02
N PHE A 185 -5.45 -1.30 20.06
CA PHE A 185 -5.70 -0.32 18.99
C PHE A 185 -6.81 -0.82 18.06
N LYS A 186 -7.76 0.04 17.76
CA LYS A 186 -8.88 -0.28 16.88
C LYS A 186 -8.43 -0.34 15.43
N THR A 187 -8.27 -1.56 14.92
CA THR A 187 -7.90 -1.83 13.53
C THR A 187 -9.13 -2.06 12.68
N GLN A 188 -9.20 -1.40 11.53
CA GLN A 188 -10.30 -1.43 10.59
C GLN A 188 -9.82 -1.95 9.25
N LEU A 189 -10.67 -2.76 8.60
CA LEU A 189 -10.44 -3.33 7.28
C LEU A 189 -11.50 -2.77 6.33
N LEU A 190 -11.07 -2.11 5.28
CA LEU A 190 -11.93 -1.47 4.28
C LEU A 190 -11.78 -2.16 2.92
N GLY A 191 -12.91 -2.53 2.29
CA GLY A 191 -12.91 -2.83 0.84
C GLY A 191 -12.88 -1.54 0.04
N ASP A 192 -12.00 -1.43 -0.94
CA ASP A 192 -11.98 -0.31 -1.87
C ASP A 192 -13.07 -0.49 -2.94
N ASP A 193 -14.20 0.13 -2.77
CA ASP A 193 -15.31 0.14 -3.72
C ASP A 193 -15.47 1.46 -4.48
N VAL A 194 -14.65 2.46 -4.17
CA VAL A 194 -14.71 3.81 -4.73
C VAL A 194 -13.50 4.21 -5.56
N GLY A 195 -12.46 3.37 -5.62
CA GLY A 195 -11.26 3.62 -6.41
C GLY A 195 -10.23 4.48 -5.67
N LEU A 196 -9.74 4.00 -4.53
CA LEU A 196 -8.74 4.67 -3.72
C LEU A 196 -7.31 4.35 -4.15
N CYS A 197 -7.06 3.09 -4.55
CA CYS A 197 -5.72 2.62 -4.83
C CYS A 197 -5.70 1.49 -5.87
N VAL A 198 -4.63 1.42 -6.65
CA VAL A 198 -4.34 0.29 -7.55
C VAL A 198 -2.98 -0.29 -7.20
N HIS A 199 -2.97 -1.53 -6.73
CA HIS A 199 -1.75 -2.32 -6.57
C HIS A 199 -1.21 -2.74 -7.95
N VAL A 200 0.04 -2.40 -8.24
CA VAL A 200 0.64 -2.63 -9.56
C VAL A 200 1.58 -3.83 -9.52
N LEU A 201 1.11 -4.95 -10.10
CA LEU A 201 1.90 -6.17 -10.19
C LEU A 201 2.86 -6.12 -11.37
N HIS A 202 4.17 -6.29 -11.11
CA HIS A 202 5.24 -6.32 -12.10
C HIS A 202 6.28 -7.41 -11.76
N HIS A 203 7.32 -7.58 -12.60
CA HIS A 203 8.29 -8.67 -12.45
C HIS A 203 9.17 -8.59 -11.19
N HIS A 204 9.22 -7.45 -10.52
CA HIS A 204 10.06 -7.22 -9.34
C HIS A 204 9.30 -7.25 -8.02
N ASN A 205 7.96 -7.45 -8.03
CA ASN A 205 7.21 -7.60 -6.78
C ASN A 205 7.66 -8.87 -6.04
N SER A 206 7.81 -8.76 -4.73
CA SER A 206 8.13 -9.89 -3.85
C SER A 206 6.91 -10.75 -3.53
N SER A 207 5.70 -10.17 -3.60
CA SER A 207 4.44 -10.82 -3.27
C SER A 207 3.68 -11.28 -4.51
N LYS A 208 2.90 -12.37 -4.35
CA LYS A 208 1.92 -12.84 -5.32
C LYS A 208 0.55 -12.26 -4.99
N CYS A 209 -0.32 -12.13 -6.00
CA CYS A 209 -1.71 -11.74 -5.82
C CYS A 209 -2.64 -12.89 -6.17
N PHE A 210 -3.77 -12.97 -5.46
CA PHE A 210 -4.76 -14.05 -5.64
C PHE A 210 -6.17 -13.46 -5.85
N PRO A 211 -6.37 -12.60 -6.90
CA PRO A 211 -7.67 -11.97 -7.14
C PRO A 211 -8.75 -12.99 -7.49
N GLN A 212 -9.98 -12.72 -7.08
CA GLN A 212 -11.17 -13.46 -7.46
C GLN A 212 -11.78 -12.96 -8.79
N TYR A 213 -11.60 -11.67 -9.09
CA TYR A 213 -12.29 -11.01 -10.19
C TYR A 213 -11.30 -10.36 -11.16
N VAL A 214 -11.41 -10.70 -12.44
CA VAL A 214 -10.76 -9.97 -13.54
C VAL A 214 -11.74 -8.91 -14.04
N LEU A 215 -11.29 -7.66 -14.11
CA LEU A 215 -12.16 -6.51 -14.39
C LEU A 215 -11.92 -5.96 -15.80
N PRO A 216 -13.01 -5.56 -16.49
CA PRO A 216 -12.88 -4.84 -17.75
C PRO A 216 -12.21 -3.47 -17.56
N THR A 217 -11.16 -3.21 -18.34
CA THR A 217 -10.40 -1.94 -18.29
C THR A 217 -11.28 -0.68 -18.39
N PRO A 218 -12.35 -0.62 -19.23
CA PRO A 218 -13.19 0.56 -19.31
C PRO A 218 -13.92 0.89 -18.00
N ILE A 219 -14.30 -0.14 -17.22
CA ILE A 219 -14.96 0.06 -15.92
C ILE A 219 -13.97 0.70 -14.93
N VAL A 220 -12.76 0.13 -14.84
CA VAL A 220 -11.73 0.65 -13.92
C VAL A 220 -11.33 2.07 -14.31
N LYS A 221 -11.16 2.37 -15.62
CA LYS A 221 -10.85 3.73 -16.08
C LYS A 221 -11.94 4.76 -15.75
N ARG A 222 -13.19 4.34 -15.61
CA ARG A 222 -14.29 5.24 -15.19
C ARG A 222 -14.25 5.49 -13.69
N LEU A 223 -13.87 4.49 -12.91
CA LEU A 223 -13.75 4.60 -11.45
C LEU A 223 -12.58 5.51 -11.07
N PHE A 224 -11.41 5.28 -11.66
CA PHE A 224 -10.19 6.08 -11.46
C PHE A 224 -10.07 7.13 -12.59
N ASN A 225 -10.84 8.20 -12.55
CA ASN A 225 -10.82 9.23 -13.59
C ASN A 225 -10.25 10.55 -13.05
N PRO A 226 -9.03 10.97 -13.51
CA PRO A 226 -8.21 10.31 -14.52
C PRO A 226 -7.29 9.21 -13.96
N LEU A 227 -7.26 8.06 -14.62
CA LEU A 227 -6.22 7.06 -14.37
C LEU A 227 -5.00 7.39 -15.25
N PRO A 228 -3.83 7.67 -14.68
CA PRO A 228 -2.68 8.12 -15.45
C PRO A 228 -2.14 7.04 -16.39
N ASN A 229 -1.73 7.43 -17.60
CA ASN A 229 -1.26 6.47 -18.60
C ASN A 229 0.04 5.75 -18.21
N ASN A 230 0.86 6.34 -17.35
CA ASN A 230 2.12 5.75 -16.88
C ASN A 230 1.95 4.50 -16.01
N ILE A 231 0.75 4.24 -15.48
CA ILE A 231 0.45 2.97 -14.79
C ILE A 231 0.55 1.77 -15.75
N PHE A 232 0.35 2.00 -17.06
CA PHE A 232 0.35 0.95 -18.08
C PHE A 232 1.73 0.64 -18.66
N ASN A 233 2.74 1.46 -18.38
CA ASN A 233 4.10 1.37 -18.93
C ASN A 233 5.08 0.60 -18.05
#